data_8d32ae736c0f6ddae78f5edfd916dab5
#
_entry.id   8d32ae736c0f6ddae78f5edfd916dab5
#
_cell.length_a   1.000
_cell.length_b   1.000
_cell.length_c   1.000
_cell.angle_alpha   90.00
_cell.angle_beta   90.00
_cell.angle_gamma   90.00
#
_symmetry.space_group_name_H-M   'P 1'
#
loop_
_entity.id
_entity.type
_entity.pdbx_description
1 polymer ?
#
loop_
_entity_poly.entity_id
_entity_poly.type
_entity_poly.pdbx_seq_one_letter_code
_entity_poly.pdbx_strand_id
1 'polypeptide(L)'
;FARHHGPSVCAIAFRVHDAKAAYERAVSLGAWGYAGNAGPGELNIPAIKGVGDSLIYFVDRWRGKGGAQPGDIGNIGFFDVDFEALPGVSAQEALAPFGHGLTYIDHLTHNVHRGRMGEWADFYERLFNFREIRYFDIEGQVTGVKSKAMTSPCGKIRIPINESSDDKSQIAEYLDLYHGEGIQHIALGTDDIYRTVQGTKD
;
A
#
# COMPACT_ATOMS: atom_id res chain seq x y z
N PHE A 1 -11.33 12.41 1.20
CA PHE A 1 -10.90 11.18 1.88
C PHE A 1 -10.80 11.42 3.39
N ALA A 2 -9.85 12.22 3.88
CA ALA A 2 -9.58 12.42 5.32
C ALA A 2 -10.77 12.94 6.15
N ARG A 3 -11.68 13.71 5.56
CA ARG A 3 -12.91 14.16 6.25
C ARG A 3 -13.90 13.02 6.50
N HIS A 4 -13.84 11.96 5.69
CA HIS A 4 -14.74 10.81 5.80
C HIS A 4 -14.15 9.71 6.70
N HIS A 5 -12.88 9.40 6.49
CA HIS A 5 -12.20 8.27 7.11
C HIS A 5 -11.29 8.64 8.29
N GLY A 6 -11.05 9.93 8.53
CA GLY A 6 -10.03 10.35 9.49
C GLY A 6 -8.60 10.11 9.00
N PRO A 7 -7.60 10.24 9.90
CA PRO A 7 -6.20 9.91 9.60
C PRO A 7 -6.03 8.41 9.29
N SER A 8 -5.65 8.09 8.07
CA SER A 8 -5.58 6.70 7.58
C SER A 8 -4.76 6.60 6.30
N VAL A 9 -4.54 5.38 5.80
CA VAL A 9 -3.84 5.15 4.54
C VAL A 9 -4.75 5.54 3.37
N CYS A 10 -4.51 6.70 2.79
CA CYS A 10 -5.28 7.20 1.64
C CYS A 10 -4.71 6.78 0.28
N ALA A 11 -3.44 6.35 0.26
CA ALA A 11 -2.77 5.94 -0.97
C ALA A 11 -1.66 4.93 -0.69
N ILE A 12 -1.44 4.05 -1.66
CA ILE A 12 -0.28 3.18 -1.75
C ILE A 12 0.38 3.38 -3.11
N ALA A 13 1.65 2.97 -3.25
CA ALA A 13 2.35 3.07 -4.53
C ALA A 13 3.01 1.74 -4.88
N PHE A 14 2.86 1.31 -6.13
CA PHE A 14 3.59 0.18 -6.68
C PHE A 14 4.72 0.68 -7.57
N ARG A 15 5.93 0.17 -7.31
CA ARG A 15 7.05 0.40 -8.19
C ARG A 15 6.90 -0.44 -9.44
N VAL A 16 6.92 0.21 -10.61
CA VAL A 16 6.75 -0.38 -11.93
C VAL A 16 7.90 0.01 -12.85
N HIS A 17 8.04 -0.67 -13.97
CA HIS A 17 9.05 -0.35 -15.00
C HIS A 17 8.70 0.91 -15.78
N ASP A 18 7.42 1.09 -16.09
CA ASP A 18 6.87 2.19 -16.87
C ASP A 18 5.50 2.53 -16.29
N ALA A 19 5.39 3.70 -15.67
CA ALA A 19 4.19 4.13 -14.97
C ALA A 19 3.03 4.37 -15.94
N LYS A 20 3.31 4.94 -17.12
CA LYS A 20 2.30 5.20 -18.14
C LYS A 20 1.73 3.89 -18.70
N ALA A 21 2.59 2.96 -19.10
CA ALA A 21 2.16 1.67 -19.64
C ALA A 21 1.38 0.85 -18.59
N ALA A 22 1.82 0.87 -17.32
CA ALA A 22 1.11 0.20 -16.23
C ALA A 22 -0.28 0.79 -15.99
N TYR A 23 -0.42 2.11 -16.00
CA TYR A 23 -1.69 2.81 -15.88
C TYR A 23 -2.63 2.50 -17.05
N GLU A 24 -2.16 2.64 -18.29
CA GLU A 24 -2.95 2.38 -19.51
C GLU A 24 -3.47 0.94 -19.52
N ARG A 25 -2.60 -0.02 -19.15
CA ARG A 25 -3.00 -1.42 -18.98
C ARG A 25 -4.08 -1.58 -17.91
N ALA A 26 -3.90 -1.01 -16.73
CA ALA A 26 -4.88 -1.12 -15.65
C ALA A 26 -6.25 -0.55 -16.08
N VAL A 27 -6.27 0.61 -16.72
CA VAL A 27 -7.51 1.24 -17.22
C VAL A 27 -8.14 0.38 -18.32
N SER A 28 -7.36 -0.17 -19.25
CA SER A 28 -7.88 -1.08 -20.29
C SER A 28 -8.52 -2.35 -19.73
N LEU A 29 -8.10 -2.76 -18.53
CA LEU A 29 -8.66 -3.88 -17.78
C LEU A 29 -9.81 -3.45 -16.83
N GLY A 30 -10.28 -2.20 -16.93
CA GLY A 30 -11.46 -1.70 -16.22
C GLY A 30 -11.16 -1.05 -14.87
N ALA A 31 -9.91 -0.65 -14.58
CA ALA A 31 -9.62 0.18 -13.42
C ALA A 31 -10.15 1.60 -13.61
N TRP A 32 -10.60 2.23 -12.54
CA TRP A 32 -10.96 3.65 -12.55
C TRP A 32 -9.70 4.49 -12.43
N GLY A 33 -9.34 5.18 -13.52
CA GLY A 33 -8.24 6.12 -13.53
C GLY A 33 -8.52 7.31 -12.63
N TYR A 34 -7.50 7.80 -11.94
CA TYR A 34 -7.53 9.03 -11.17
C TYR A 34 -6.68 10.10 -11.86
N ALA A 35 -7.34 11.20 -12.24
CA ALA A 35 -6.65 12.37 -12.76
C ALA A 35 -6.37 13.33 -11.59
N GLY A 36 -5.16 13.29 -11.05
CA GLY A 36 -4.67 14.28 -10.10
C GLY A 36 -4.36 15.61 -10.81
N ASN A 37 -4.44 16.70 -10.07
CA ASN A 37 -3.93 17.98 -10.52
C ASN A 37 -2.51 18.13 -9.97
N ALA A 38 -1.49 17.82 -10.76
CA ALA A 38 -0.12 18.15 -10.42
C ALA A 38 0.06 19.67 -10.50
N GLY A 39 0.63 20.28 -9.45
CA GLY A 39 1.00 21.67 -9.42
C GLY A 39 2.24 21.96 -10.28
N PRO A 40 2.60 23.26 -10.45
CA PRO A 40 3.83 23.63 -11.13
C PRO A 40 5.05 23.02 -10.43
N GLY A 41 5.84 22.21 -11.14
CA GLY A 41 7.02 21.55 -10.61
C GLY A 41 6.79 20.20 -9.94
N GLU A 42 5.55 19.75 -9.77
CA GLU A 42 5.19 18.44 -9.27
C GLU A 42 5.16 17.37 -10.38
N LEU A 43 5.45 16.13 -10.00
CA LEU A 43 5.33 15.00 -10.94
C LEU A 43 3.87 14.59 -11.12
N ASN A 44 3.45 14.44 -12.36
CA ASN A 44 2.16 13.82 -12.66
C ASN A 44 2.28 12.30 -12.60
N ILE A 45 2.16 11.73 -11.40
CA ILE A 45 2.26 10.29 -11.17
C ILE A 45 0.89 9.66 -11.42
N PRO A 46 0.77 8.71 -12.39
CA PRO A 46 -0.50 8.07 -12.68
C PRO A 46 -1.02 7.25 -11.51
N ALA A 47 -2.33 7.30 -11.28
CA ALA A 47 -2.99 6.54 -10.22
C ALA A 47 -4.35 5.98 -10.67
N ILE A 48 -4.78 4.94 -9.99
CA ILE A 48 -6.13 4.37 -10.10
C ILE A 48 -6.80 4.34 -8.73
N LYS A 49 -8.12 4.21 -8.72
CA LYS A 49 -8.87 3.96 -7.50
C LYS A 49 -8.68 2.52 -7.02
N GLY A 50 -8.48 2.35 -5.72
CA GLY A 50 -8.38 1.09 -5.00
C GLY A 50 -9.47 0.95 -3.95
N VAL A 51 -9.24 0.08 -2.96
CA VAL A 51 -10.18 -0.22 -1.87
C VAL A 51 -10.56 1.06 -1.12
N GLY A 52 -11.85 1.25 -0.89
CA GLY A 52 -12.38 2.38 -0.11
C GLY A 52 -12.00 3.75 -0.67
N ASP A 53 -11.97 3.90 -1.99
CA ASP A 53 -11.53 5.13 -2.66
C ASP A 53 -10.07 5.56 -2.42
N SER A 54 -9.26 4.71 -1.77
CA SER A 54 -7.82 4.91 -1.71
C SER A 54 -7.22 4.94 -3.12
N LEU A 55 -6.01 5.50 -3.26
CA LEU A 55 -5.32 5.58 -4.54
C LEU A 55 -4.21 4.53 -4.61
N ILE A 56 -4.00 4.00 -5.81
CA ILE A 56 -2.83 3.16 -6.14
C ILE A 56 -2.03 3.90 -7.20
N TYR A 57 -0.88 4.43 -6.81
CA TYR A 57 0.04 5.12 -7.71
C TYR A 57 0.98 4.14 -8.40
N PHE A 58 1.35 4.44 -9.65
CA PHE A 58 2.37 3.73 -10.41
C PHE A 58 3.65 4.56 -10.45
N VAL A 59 4.72 4.09 -9.79
CA VAL A 59 5.97 4.84 -9.66
C VAL A 59 7.10 4.15 -10.42
N ASP A 60 7.64 4.79 -11.45
CA ASP A 60 8.80 4.31 -12.21
C ASP A 60 10.10 5.08 -11.92
N ARG A 61 9.99 6.24 -11.22
CA ARG A 61 11.13 7.08 -10.82
C ARG A 61 11.44 6.94 -9.34
N TRP A 62 11.71 5.71 -8.91
CA TRP A 62 12.00 5.45 -7.49
C TRP A 62 13.37 5.99 -7.05
N ARG A 63 14.41 5.77 -7.86
CA ARG A 63 15.79 6.20 -7.64
C ARG A 63 16.48 6.55 -8.97
N GLY A 64 15.78 7.25 -9.86
CA GLY A 64 16.21 7.38 -11.24
C GLY A 64 16.02 6.09 -12.06
N LYS A 65 16.11 6.20 -13.38
CA LYS A 65 16.10 5.03 -14.27
C LYS A 65 17.47 4.38 -14.25
N GLY A 66 17.49 3.05 -14.10
CA GLY A 66 18.68 2.25 -13.83
C GLY A 66 19.94 2.60 -14.59
N GLY A 67 21.07 2.61 -13.86
CA GLY A 67 22.40 2.93 -14.38
C GLY A 67 22.85 4.38 -14.20
N ALA A 68 21.95 5.30 -13.85
CA ALA A 68 22.32 6.68 -13.57
C ALA A 68 23.06 6.79 -12.22
N GLN A 69 24.09 7.64 -12.19
CA GLN A 69 24.86 7.93 -10.98
C GLN A 69 24.18 9.03 -10.17
N PRO A 70 24.43 9.13 -8.84
CA PRO A 70 23.96 10.27 -8.04
C PRO A 70 24.38 11.59 -8.68
N GLY A 71 23.40 12.50 -8.85
CA GLY A 71 23.61 13.80 -9.51
C GLY A 71 23.32 13.84 -11.02
N ASP A 72 23.16 12.71 -11.68
CA ASP A 72 22.73 12.69 -13.09
C ASP A 72 21.22 13.06 -13.19
N ILE A 73 20.85 13.78 -14.26
CA ILE A 73 19.45 14.12 -14.56
C ILE A 73 18.56 12.86 -14.62
N GLY A 74 19.12 11.74 -15.11
CA GLY A 74 18.42 10.45 -15.14
C GLY A 74 18.19 9.79 -13.77
N ASN A 75 18.83 10.31 -12.70
CA ASN A 75 18.75 9.77 -11.35
C ASN A 75 17.80 10.57 -10.41
N ILE A 76 17.07 11.53 -10.95
CA ILE A 76 16.07 12.27 -10.19
C ILE A 76 14.88 11.36 -9.90
N GLY A 77 14.70 11.02 -8.63
CA GLY A 77 13.57 10.25 -8.13
C GLY A 77 12.36 11.15 -7.79
N PHE A 78 11.21 10.53 -7.51
CA PHE A 78 10.03 11.31 -7.15
C PHE A 78 10.18 12.00 -5.77
N PHE A 79 11.01 11.46 -4.89
CA PHE A 79 11.34 12.11 -3.61
C PHE A 79 12.12 13.39 -3.79
N ASP A 80 12.92 13.51 -4.87
CA ASP A 80 13.72 14.71 -5.13
C ASP A 80 12.87 15.86 -5.71
N VAL A 81 11.67 15.55 -6.21
CA VAL A 81 10.78 16.52 -6.86
C VAL A 81 9.60 16.90 -5.96
N ASP A 82 8.91 15.91 -5.40
CA ASP A 82 7.63 16.12 -4.71
C ASP A 82 7.78 16.23 -3.17
N PHE A 83 9.00 16.09 -2.65
CA PHE A 83 9.27 16.15 -1.21
C PHE A 83 10.38 17.16 -0.89
N GLU A 84 10.23 17.86 0.21
CA GLU A 84 11.27 18.70 0.77
C GLU A 84 12.09 17.94 1.82
N ALA A 85 13.42 18.03 1.73
CA ALA A 85 14.30 17.47 2.75
C ALA A 85 14.11 18.19 4.08
N LEU A 86 14.03 17.47 5.18
CA LEU A 86 13.97 18.05 6.51
C LEU A 86 15.28 18.81 6.80
N PRO A 87 15.22 20.07 7.26
CA PRO A 87 16.41 20.85 7.58
C PRO A 87 17.29 20.13 8.63
N GLY A 88 18.58 20.02 8.35
CA GLY A 88 19.55 19.41 9.26
C GLY A 88 19.56 17.88 9.28
N VAL A 89 18.78 17.22 8.44
CA VAL A 89 18.80 15.76 8.29
C VAL A 89 19.37 15.41 6.93
N SER A 90 20.57 14.82 6.89
CA SER A 90 21.09 14.26 5.65
C SER A 90 20.37 12.95 5.29
N ALA A 91 20.34 12.59 4.00
CA ALA A 91 19.78 11.33 3.56
C ALA A 91 20.46 10.10 4.21
N GLN A 92 21.74 10.23 4.58
CA GLN A 92 22.48 9.20 5.31
C GLN A 92 22.09 9.12 6.79
N GLU A 93 21.84 10.26 7.43
CA GLU A 93 21.36 10.31 8.82
C GLU A 93 19.92 9.84 8.95
N ALA A 94 19.08 10.06 7.94
CA ALA A 94 17.72 9.51 7.89
C ALA A 94 17.67 7.98 7.76
N LEU A 95 18.76 7.35 7.28
CA LEU A 95 18.82 5.90 7.05
C LEU A 95 19.53 5.12 8.16
N ALA A 96 20.22 5.79 9.08
CA ALA A 96 20.98 5.19 10.19
C ALA A 96 21.33 6.28 11.22
N PRO A 97 21.65 6.00 12.43
CA PRO A 97 21.54 4.88 13.33
C PRO A 97 20.33 4.92 14.25
N PHE A 98 19.36 5.79 13.97
CA PHE A 98 18.20 6.05 14.83
C PHE A 98 16.98 5.15 14.51
N GLY A 99 17.11 4.26 13.54
CA GLY A 99 16.05 3.32 13.19
C GLY A 99 15.92 2.20 14.22
N HIS A 100 14.68 1.85 14.54
CA HIS A 100 14.37 0.74 15.46
C HIS A 100 14.33 -0.63 14.77
N GLY A 101 14.98 -0.78 13.59
CA GLY A 101 15.15 -2.04 12.89
C GLY A 101 14.01 -2.47 11.98
N LEU A 102 13.08 -1.57 11.66
CA LEU A 102 12.07 -1.82 10.63
C LEU A 102 12.71 -1.71 9.24
N THR A 103 12.61 -2.76 8.42
CA THR A 103 13.39 -2.88 7.18
C THR A 103 12.55 -2.90 5.92
N TYR A 104 11.30 -3.38 5.97
CA TYR A 104 10.41 -3.45 4.82
C TYR A 104 8.94 -3.49 5.22
N ILE A 105 8.06 -3.20 4.28
CA ILE A 105 6.62 -3.43 4.41
C ILE A 105 6.36 -4.89 4.04
N ASP A 106 5.87 -5.69 5.00
CA ASP A 106 5.57 -7.10 4.75
C ASP A 106 4.23 -7.26 4.05
N HIS A 107 3.17 -6.64 4.59
CA HIS A 107 1.86 -6.67 3.95
C HIS A 107 0.99 -5.46 4.33
N LEU A 108 -0.06 -5.26 3.54
CA LEU A 108 -1.08 -4.23 3.71
C LEU A 108 -2.45 -4.92 3.77
N THR A 109 -3.02 -5.03 4.96
CA THR A 109 -4.29 -5.72 5.15
C THR A 109 -5.47 -4.83 4.81
N HIS A 110 -6.35 -5.33 3.96
CA HIS A 110 -7.61 -4.70 3.60
C HIS A 110 -8.77 -5.33 4.35
N ASN A 111 -9.63 -4.51 4.95
CA ASN A 111 -10.92 -4.96 5.46
C ASN A 111 -12.01 -4.50 4.51
N VAL A 112 -12.85 -5.44 4.11
CA VAL A 112 -13.92 -5.21 3.14
C VAL A 112 -15.27 -5.71 3.68
N HIS A 113 -16.36 -5.20 3.11
CA HIS A 113 -17.69 -5.63 3.47
C HIS A 113 -17.90 -7.12 3.13
N ARG A 114 -18.79 -7.75 3.89
CA ARG A 114 -19.18 -9.15 3.67
C ARG A 114 -19.63 -9.39 2.23
N GLY A 115 -19.07 -10.44 1.60
CA GLY A 115 -19.32 -10.81 0.22
C GLY A 115 -18.47 -10.07 -0.81
N ARG A 116 -17.62 -9.10 -0.41
CA ARG A 116 -16.81 -8.33 -1.35
C ARG A 116 -15.34 -8.76 -1.43
N MET A 117 -14.92 -9.70 -0.60
CA MET A 117 -13.55 -10.23 -0.64
C MET A 117 -13.18 -10.81 -2.01
N GLY A 118 -14.10 -11.52 -2.66
CA GLY A 118 -13.89 -12.04 -4.02
C GLY A 118 -13.70 -10.95 -5.06
N GLU A 119 -14.51 -9.89 -5.02
CA GLU A 119 -14.41 -8.73 -5.92
C GLU A 119 -13.03 -8.06 -5.84
N TRP A 120 -12.53 -7.84 -4.61
CA TRP A 120 -11.21 -7.23 -4.41
C TRP A 120 -10.06 -8.18 -4.72
N ALA A 121 -10.21 -9.50 -4.50
CA ALA A 121 -9.23 -10.48 -4.95
C ALA A 121 -9.12 -10.48 -6.48
N ASP A 122 -10.26 -10.52 -7.20
CA ASP A 122 -10.32 -10.44 -8.66
C ASP A 122 -9.73 -9.13 -9.20
N PHE A 123 -9.92 -8.01 -8.48
CA PHE A 123 -9.30 -6.73 -8.81
C PHE A 123 -7.77 -6.86 -8.86
N TYR A 124 -7.14 -7.42 -7.82
CA TYR A 124 -5.69 -7.59 -7.77
C TYR A 124 -5.18 -8.63 -8.77
N GLU A 125 -5.91 -9.71 -8.97
CA GLU A 125 -5.57 -10.73 -9.99
C GLU A 125 -5.59 -10.14 -11.39
N ARG A 126 -6.66 -9.49 -11.76
CA ARG A 126 -6.88 -8.95 -13.10
C ARG A 126 -5.95 -7.80 -13.43
N LEU A 127 -5.79 -6.83 -12.53
CA LEU A 127 -5.01 -5.63 -12.80
C LEU A 127 -3.51 -5.83 -12.65
N PHE A 128 -3.09 -6.64 -11.67
CA PHE A 128 -1.69 -6.74 -11.24
C PHE A 128 -1.11 -8.14 -11.32
N ASN A 129 -1.85 -9.11 -11.86
CA ASN A 129 -1.48 -10.53 -11.92
C ASN A 129 -1.13 -11.13 -10.55
N PHE A 130 -1.77 -10.63 -9.50
CA PHE A 130 -1.65 -11.25 -8.18
C PHE A 130 -2.30 -12.62 -8.22
N ARG A 131 -1.94 -13.46 -7.27
CA ARG A 131 -2.55 -14.78 -7.06
C ARG A 131 -2.86 -14.99 -5.59
N GLU A 132 -3.90 -15.73 -5.32
CA GLU A 132 -4.19 -16.22 -3.98
C GLU A 132 -3.14 -17.28 -3.61
N ILE A 133 -2.45 -17.08 -2.48
CA ILE A 133 -1.49 -18.06 -1.94
C ILE A 133 -2.03 -18.81 -0.74
N ARG A 134 -3.06 -18.27 -0.09
CA ARG A 134 -3.68 -18.87 1.08
C ARG A 134 -5.09 -18.31 1.30
N TYR A 135 -6.00 -19.20 1.67
CA TYR A 135 -7.33 -18.85 2.15
C TYR A 135 -7.46 -19.32 3.61
N PHE A 136 -8.01 -18.48 4.45
CA PHE A 136 -8.31 -18.79 5.82
C PHE A 136 -9.80 -18.57 6.05
N ASP A 137 -10.45 -19.58 6.63
CA ASP A 137 -11.80 -19.48 7.18
C ASP A 137 -11.68 -19.87 8.66
N ILE A 138 -11.60 -18.86 9.50
CA ILE A 138 -11.37 -19.02 10.94
C ILE A 138 -12.70 -18.78 11.65
N GLU A 139 -13.33 -19.86 12.06
CA GLU A 139 -14.45 -19.81 12.97
C GLU A 139 -13.92 -19.69 14.40
N GLY A 140 -14.01 -18.50 14.99
CA GLY A 140 -13.74 -18.28 16.39
C GLY A 140 -14.93 -18.67 17.25
N GLN A 141 -14.74 -18.80 18.57
CA GLN A 141 -15.83 -19.10 19.51
C GLN A 141 -16.92 -18.00 19.54
N VAL A 142 -16.60 -16.79 19.13
CA VAL A 142 -17.49 -15.62 19.18
C VAL A 142 -17.60 -14.92 17.83
N THR A 143 -16.52 -14.87 17.04
CA THR A 143 -16.47 -14.17 15.76
C THR A 143 -15.68 -14.97 14.71
N GLY A 144 -16.07 -14.87 13.44
CA GLY A 144 -15.38 -15.51 12.33
C GLY A 144 -14.73 -14.51 11.38
N VAL A 145 -13.61 -14.91 10.80
CA VAL A 145 -12.86 -14.13 9.81
C VAL A 145 -12.58 -15.00 8.60
N LYS A 146 -12.94 -14.48 7.43
CA LYS A 146 -12.49 -15.04 6.15
C LYS A 146 -11.39 -14.16 5.59
N SER A 147 -10.29 -14.75 5.17
CA SER A 147 -9.15 -14.02 4.65
C SER A 147 -8.58 -14.69 3.41
N LYS A 148 -8.32 -13.91 2.38
CA LYS A 148 -7.56 -14.29 1.18
C LYS A 148 -6.22 -13.56 1.19
N ALA A 149 -5.13 -14.32 1.24
CA ALA A 149 -3.80 -13.74 1.11
C ALA A 149 -3.38 -13.67 -0.36
N MET A 150 -3.43 -12.45 -0.92
CA MET A 150 -3.00 -12.17 -2.29
C MET A 150 -1.52 -11.82 -2.34
N THR A 151 -0.80 -12.30 -3.36
CA THR A 151 0.61 -11.94 -3.55
C THR A 151 0.89 -11.57 -5.01
N SER A 152 1.81 -10.61 -5.19
CA SER A 152 2.31 -10.20 -6.50
C SER A 152 3.14 -11.32 -7.17
N PRO A 153 3.33 -11.27 -8.52
CA PRO A 153 4.17 -12.24 -9.23
C PRO A 153 5.60 -12.34 -8.70
N CYS A 154 6.17 -11.23 -8.20
CA CYS A 154 7.51 -11.23 -7.62
C CYS A 154 7.54 -11.73 -6.15
N GLY A 155 6.39 -11.99 -5.53
CA GLY A 155 6.26 -12.46 -4.14
C GLY A 155 6.57 -11.43 -3.06
N LYS A 156 6.87 -10.18 -3.44
CA LYS A 156 7.29 -9.12 -2.51
C LYS A 156 6.16 -8.25 -2.00
N ILE A 157 5.02 -8.22 -2.68
CA ILE A 157 3.85 -7.45 -2.28
C ILE A 157 2.78 -8.45 -1.85
N ARG A 158 2.30 -8.30 -0.63
CA ARG A 158 1.27 -9.15 -0.03
C ARG A 158 0.12 -8.29 0.45
N ILE A 159 -1.08 -8.71 0.12
CA ILE A 159 -2.31 -8.01 0.47
C ILE A 159 -3.31 -9.05 0.99
N PRO A 160 -3.38 -9.25 2.31
CA PRO A 160 -4.49 -9.97 2.91
C PRO A 160 -5.77 -9.15 2.75
N ILE A 161 -6.85 -9.81 2.32
CA ILE A 161 -8.17 -9.22 2.18
C ILE A 161 -9.09 -9.97 3.13
N ASN A 162 -9.66 -9.27 4.09
CA ASN A 162 -10.47 -9.83 5.16
C ASN A 162 -11.92 -9.39 5.02
N GLU A 163 -12.84 -10.33 5.22
CA GLU A 163 -14.24 -10.03 5.44
C GLU A 163 -14.75 -10.72 6.72
N SER A 164 -15.71 -10.10 7.38
CA SER A 164 -16.34 -10.70 8.55
C SER A 164 -17.42 -11.70 8.15
N SER A 165 -17.52 -12.82 8.87
CA SER A 165 -18.65 -13.73 8.78
C SER A 165 -19.83 -13.30 9.67
N ASP A 166 -19.64 -12.35 10.60
CA ASP A 166 -20.63 -11.86 11.56
C ASP A 166 -20.52 -10.35 11.76
N ASP A 167 -21.46 -9.76 12.53
CA ASP A 167 -21.57 -8.32 12.75
C ASP A 167 -20.88 -7.85 14.05
N LYS A 168 -20.16 -8.74 14.74
CA LYS A 168 -19.51 -8.45 16.03
C LYS A 168 -17.99 -8.61 15.99
N SER A 169 -17.44 -8.80 14.81
CA SER A 169 -15.99 -8.97 14.61
C SER A 169 -15.26 -7.62 14.65
N GLN A 170 -13.96 -7.67 14.89
CA GLN A 170 -13.07 -6.51 14.74
C GLN A 170 -13.09 -5.94 13.31
N ILE A 171 -13.42 -6.74 12.31
CA ILE A 171 -13.57 -6.25 10.93
C ILE A 171 -14.84 -5.39 10.82
N ALA A 172 -15.95 -5.85 11.39
CA ALA A 172 -17.20 -5.08 11.41
C ALA A 172 -17.00 -3.76 12.17
N GLU A 173 -16.36 -3.78 13.33
CA GLU A 173 -15.99 -2.59 14.09
C GLU A 173 -15.14 -1.61 13.28
N TYR A 174 -14.12 -2.11 12.58
CA TYR A 174 -13.30 -1.29 11.69
C TYR A 174 -14.12 -0.63 10.60
N LEU A 175 -14.97 -1.39 9.89
CA LEU A 175 -15.79 -0.87 8.79
C LEU A 175 -16.75 0.24 9.26
N ASP A 176 -17.27 0.11 10.46
CA ASP A 176 -18.15 1.10 11.08
C ASP A 176 -17.38 2.37 11.45
N LEU A 177 -16.27 2.25 12.18
CA LEU A 177 -15.44 3.38 12.60
C LEU A 177 -14.76 4.10 11.43
N TYR A 178 -14.35 3.35 10.43
CA TYR A 178 -13.69 3.88 9.23
C TYR A 178 -14.70 4.42 8.20
N HIS A 179 -15.98 4.11 8.38
CA HIS A 179 -17.07 4.43 7.45
C HIS A 179 -16.89 3.82 6.06
N GLY A 180 -16.47 2.56 6.00
CA GLY A 180 -16.33 1.83 4.74
C GLY A 180 -15.15 0.87 4.69
N GLU A 181 -14.86 0.39 3.49
CA GLU A 181 -13.73 -0.48 3.21
C GLU A 181 -12.41 0.29 3.21
N GLY A 182 -11.29 -0.37 3.54
CA GLY A 182 -10.00 0.31 3.50
C GLY A 182 -8.82 -0.54 3.96
N ILE A 183 -7.66 0.10 4.01
CA ILE A 183 -6.42 -0.49 4.50
C ILE A 183 -6.38 -0.35 6.02
N GLN A 184 -6.57 -1.48 6.71
CA GLN A 184 -6.72 -1.51 8.15
C GLN A 184 -5.37 -1.44 8.87
N HIS A 185 -4.35 -2.15 8.39
CA HIS A 185 -3.01 -2.08 8.97
C HIS A 185 -1.89 -2.31 7.96
N ILE A 186 -0.71 -1.83 8.34
CA ILE A 186 0.56 -2.03 7.67
C ILE A 186 1.40 -2.92 8.57
N ALA A 187 1.78 -4.11 8.08
CA ALA A 187 2.76 -4.94 8.77
C ALA A 187 4.16 -4.61 8.28
N LEU A 188 5.06 -4.40 9.22
CA LEU A 188 6.45 -4.06 8.96
C LEU A 188 7.36 -5.20 9.40
N GLY A 189 8.35 -5.54 8.58
CA GLY A 189 9.33 -6.58 8.87
C GLY A 189 10.54 -6.07 9.63
N THR A 190 11.05 -6.90 10.52
CA THR A 190 12.27 -6.67 11.29
C THR A 190 13.04 -7.97 11.50
N ASP A 191 14.35 -7.89 11.69
CA ASP A 191 15.20 -9.05 12.00
C ASP A 191 15.20 -9.37 13.50
N ASP A 192 14.79 -8.41 14.36
CA ASP A 192 14.71 -8.58 15.81
C ASP A 192 13.48 -7.88 16.38
N ILE A 193 12.39 -8.64 16.52
CA ILE A 193 11.10 -8.13 16.99
C ILE A 193 11.18 -7.58 18.43
N TYR A 194 11.96 -8.21 19.31
CA TYR A 194 12.06 -7.79 20.71
C TYR A 194 12.75 -6.43 20.81
N ARG A 195 13.89 -6.27 20.13
CA ARG A 195 14.62 -5.00 20.07
C ARG A 195 13.77 -3.90 19.43
N THR A 196 13.09 -4.21 18.33
CA THR A 196 12.24 -3.25 17.63
C THR A 196 11.08 -2.78 18.51
N VAL A 197 10.36 -3.71 19.14
CA VAL A 197 9.23 -3.36 20.02
C VAL A 197 9.70 -2.56 21.24
N GLN A 198 10.85 -2.89 21.82
CA GLN A 198 11.39 -2.12 22.95
C GLN A 198 11.77 -0.70 22.52
N GLY A 199 12.50 -0.56 21.40
CA GLY A 199 12.94 0.76 20.91
C GLY A 199 11.80 1.67 20.40
N THR A 200 10.64 1.12 20.08
CA THR A 200 9.46 1.93 19.68
C THR A 200 8.56 2.33 20.85
N LYS A 201 8.85 1.87 22.08
CA LYS A 201 8.13 2.26 23.30
C LYS A 201 8.76 3.47 24.01
N ASP A 202 10.03 3.69 23.79
CA ASP A 202 10.82 4.77 24.35
C ASP A 202 10.71 6.03 23.49
#